data_394f220a9dd95722247d179dc15082db
#
_entry.id   394f220a9dd95722247d179dc15082db
#
_cell.length_a   1.000
_cell.length_b   1.000
_cell.length_c   1.000
_cell.angle_alpha   90.00
_cell.angle_beta   90.00
_cell.angle_gamma   90.00
#
_symmetry.space_group_name_H-M   'P 1'
#
loop_
_entity.id
_entity.type
_entity.pdbx_description
1 polymer ?
#
loop_
_entity_poly.entity_id
_entity_poly.type
_entity_poly.pdbx_seq_one_letter_code
_entity_poly.pdbx_strand_id
1 'polypeptide(L)'
;MNDRKYSVVTIGSRIDAFLKPTLQAGGFQVQYEIQDVQTGAGDFETPDVMVKFTGHDVDLLLANRAELLLALEHVTMEMLRMPSEDHSRISFDANDYRLLRIEELRLSAETAAEKVKRTGQPFRFNPMNSRERRVIHLALRGETTLRSESLGSGPQRQVVIYPAGMASLPEPPRDFAPPRRGGGGGGGGDRDRRGGGGRGPNARSARRT
;
A
#
# COMPACT_ATOMS: atom_id res chain seq x y z
N MET A 1 -20.47 -22.28 -11.70
CA MET A 1 -19.71 -21.54 -12.73
C MET A 1 -18.69 -20.70 -11.99
N ASN A 2 -17.42 -20.93 -12.28
CA ASN A 2 -16.34 -20.19 -11.60
C ASN A 2 -16.35 -18.78 -12.19
N ASP A 3 -16.67 -17.77 -11.38
CA ASP A 3 -16.71 -16.36 -11.79
C ASP A 3 -15.27 -15.77 -11.87
N ARG A 4 -14.44 -16.46 -12.69
CA ARG A 4 -13.05 -16.09 -12.94
C ARG A 4 -13.02 -14.92 -13.93
N LYS A 5 -12.59 -13.75 -13.44
CA LYS A 5 -12.46 -12.54 -14.26
C LYS A 5 -11.17 -12.50 -15.07
N TYR A 6 -10.09 -13.10 -14.53
CA TYR A 6 -8.76 -13.14 -15.13
C TYR A 6 -8.27 -14.57 -15.30
N SER A 7 -7.45 -14.83 -16.32
CA SER A 7 -6.84 -16.13 -16.59
C SER A 7 -5.47 -15.96 -17.23
N VAL A 8 -4.65 -17.01 -17.18
CA VAL A 8 -3.35 -17.03 -17.86
C VAL A 8 -3.52 -16.73 -19.36
N VAL A 9 -4.60 -17.23 -19.98
CA VAL A 9 -4.88 -16.98 -21.40
C VAL A 9 -5.11 -15.49 -21.69
N THR A 10 -5.75 -14.76 -20.77
CA THR A 10 -6.13 -13.35 -21.00
C THR A 10 -5.03 -12.35 -20.64
N ILE A 11 -4.26 -12.63 -19.60
CA ILE A 11 -3.27 -11.68 -19.06
C ILE A 11 -1.84 -12.22 -18.98
N GLY A 12 -1.62 -13.53 -19.12
CA GLY A 12 -0.31 -14.16 -18.90
C GLY A 12 0.78 -13.58 -19.79
N SER A 13 0.52 -13.40 -21.08
CA SER A 13 1.49 -12.82 -22.03
C SER A 13 1.88 -11.38 -21.68
N ARG A 14 0.96 -10.59 -21.11
CA ARG A 14 1.22 -9.23 -20.67
C ARG A 14 2.06 -9.20 -19.39
N ILE A 15 1.79 -10.11 -18.47
CA ILE A 15 2.61 -10.30 -17.25
C ILE A 15 4.03 -10.68 -17.65
N ASP A 16 4.21 -11.66 -18.54
CA ASP A 16 5.52 -12.12 -19.01
C ASP A 16 6.30 -11.00 -19.71
N ALA A 17 5.65 -10.24 -20.59
CA ALA A 17 6.25 -9.12 -21.30
C ALA A 17 6.74 -8.00 -20.36
N PHE A 18 6.17 -7.88 -19.17
CA PHE A 18 6.62 -6.95 -18.13
C PHE A 18 7.70 -7.56 -17.22
N LEU A 19 7.47 -8.75 -16.67
CA LEU A 19 8.35 -9.36 -15.68
C LEU A 19 9.71 -9.73 -16.25
N LYS A 20 9.75 -10.34 -17.43
CA LYS A 20 10.98 -10.82 -18.03
C LYS A 20 12.04 -9.73 -18.21
N PRO A 21 11.78 -8.60 -18.89
CA PRO A 21 12.76 -7.53 -19.01
C PRO A 21 13.06 -6.85 -17.68
N THR A 22 12.08 -6.74 -16.77
CA THR A 22 12.27 -6.11 -15.45
C THR A 22 13.24 -6.91 -14.59
N LEU A 23 13.07 -8.23 -14.50
CA LEU A 23 13.94 -9.11 -13.73
C LEU A 23 15.34 -9.20 -14.36
N GLN A 24 15.43 -9.24 -15.69
CA GLN A 24 16.71 -9.22 -16.40
C GLN A 24 17.48 -7.91 -16.17
N ALA A 25 16.80 -6.77 -16.26
CA ALA A 25 17.42 -5.46 -16.02
C ALA A 25 17.86 -5.30 -14.55
N GLY A 26 17.14 -5.91 -13.61
CA GLY A 26 17.52 -5.98 -12.19
C GLY A 26 18.64 -6.97 -11.88
N GLY A 27 19.05 -7.81 -12.83
CA GLY A 27 20.09 -8.83 -12.64
C GLY A 27 19.65 -10.01 -11.76
N PHE A 28 18.34 -10.20 -11.54
CA PHE A 28 17.84 -11.28 -10.69
C PHE A 28 17.92 -12.65 -11.36
N GLN A 29 18.50 -13.61 -10.66
CA GLN A 29 18.56 -15.02 -11.06
C GLN A 29 17.34 -15.78 -10.52
N VAL A 30 16.17 -15.38 -10.98
CA VAL A 30 14.89 -16.01 -10.63
C VAL A 30 14.17 -16.51 -11.89
N GLN A 31 13.38 -17.56 -11.70
CA GLN A 31 12.43 -18.08 -12.66
C GLN A 31 11.02 -17.87 -12.11
N TYR A 32 10.02 -17.84 -12.98
CA TYR A 32 8.64 -17.75 -12.55
C TYR A 32 7.73 -18.57 -13.46
N GLU A 33 6.63 -19.01 -12.89
CA GLU A 33 5.55 -19.69 -13.56
C GLU A 33 4.24 -18.92 -13.33
N ILE A 34 3.47 -18.72 -14.38
CA ILE A 34 2.16 -18.08 -14.33
C ILE A 34 1.11 -19.16 -14.46
N GLN A 35 0.26 -19.33 -13.44
CA GLN A 35 -0.72 -20.40 -13.39
C GLN A 35 -2.11 -19.89 -12.99
N ASP A 36 -3.15 -20.54 -13.54
CA ASP A 36 -4.51 -20.35 -13.08
C ASP A 36 -4.72 -21.06 -11.75
N VAL A 37 -5.35 -20.38 -10.79
CA VAL A 37 -5.63 -20.96 -9.47
C VAL A 37 -7.04 -21.53 -9.43
N GLN A 38 -7.18 -22.76 -8.95
CA GLN A 38 -8.48 -23.32 -8.59
C GLN A 38 -8.72 -23.02 -7.10
N THR A 39 -9.66 -22.14 -6.83
CA THR A 39 -9.95 -21.71 -5.47
C THR A 39 -10.78 -22.74 -4.74
N GLY A 40 -10.33 -23.16 -3.56
CA GLY A 40 -11.10 -23.97 -2.61
C GLY A 40 -12.06 -23.11 -1.77
N ALA A 41 -13.13 -23.73 -1.29
CA ALA A 41 -14.02 -23.10 -0.33
C ALA A 41 -13.31 -22.95 1.03
N GLY A 42 -13.12 -21.71 1.49
CA GLY A 42 -12.51 -21.42 2.80
C GLY A 42 -11.17 -20.72 2.77
N ASP A 43 -10.61 -20.46 1.59
CA ASP A 43 -9.34 -19.75 1.48
C ASP A 43 -9.46 -18.27 1.87
N PHE A 44 -8.47 -17.77 2.60
CA PHE A 44 -8.37 -16.35 2.96
C PHE A 44 -8.15 -15.44 1.74
N GLU A 45 -7.50 -15.98 0.70
CA GLU A 45 -7.28 -15.33 -0.58
C GLU A 45 -7.83 -16.21 -1.71
N THR A 46 -8.41 -15.58 -2.71
CA THR A 46 -9.01 -16.26 -3.86
C THR A 46 -8.51 -15.64 -5.16
N PRO A 47 -7.20 -15.73 -5.48
CA PRO A 47 -6.68 -15.20 -6.73
C PRO A 47 -7.19 -16.04 -7.90
N ASP A 48 -7.38 -15.39 -9.05
CA ASP A 48 -7.66 -16.07 -10.31
C ASP A 48 -6.36 -16.59 -10.95
N VAL A 49 -5.28 -15.77 -10.84
CA VAL A 49 -3.97 -16.05 -11.41
C VAL A 49 -2.89 -15.90 -10.34
N MET A 50 -1.96 -16.85 -10.29
CA MET A 50 -0.79 -16.82 -9.42
C MET A 50 0.50 -16.83 -10.24
N VAL A 51 1.46 -16.02 -9.84
CA VAL A 51 2.84 -16.04 -10.35
C VAL A 51 3.73 -16.56 -9.25
N LYS A 52 4.30 -17.77 -9.46
CA LYS A 52 5.20 -18.42 -8.50
C LYS A 52 6.65 -18.21 -8.93
N PHE A 53 7.45 -17.66 -8.02
CA PHE A 53 8.88 -17.43 -8.23
C PHE A 53 9.72 -18.53 -7.59
N THR A 54 10.77 -18.94 -8.31
CA THR A 54 11.79 -19.90 -7.89
C THR A 54 13.17 -19.41 -8.34
N GLY A 55 14.25 -20.03 -7.85
CA GLY A 55 15.60 -19.71 -8.31
C GLY A 55 16.51 -19.21 -7.19
N HIS A 56 17.74 -18.85 -7.56
CA HIS A 56 18.81 -18.53 -6.62
C HIS A 56 18.51 -17.28 -5.78
N ASP A 57 17.92 -16.26 -6.40
CA ASP A 57 17.72 -14.95 -5.76
C ASP A 57 16.31 -14.78 -5.17
N VAL A 58 15.58 -15.88 -4.97
CA VAL A 58 14.22 -15.85 -4.38
C VAL A 58 14.23 -15.19 -3.00
N ASP A 59 15.26 -15.42 -2.20
CA ASP A 59 15.36 -14.83 -0.86
C ASP A 59 15.45 -13.30 -0.89
N LEU A 60 15.99 -12.72 -1.99
CA LEU A 60 15.97 -11.26 -2.18
C LEU A 60 14.55 -10.72 -2.40
N LEU A 61 13.69 -11.51 -3.08
CA LEU A 61 12.27 -11.15 -3.24
C LEU A 61 11.51 -11.18 -1.91
N LEU A 62 11.93 -12.08 -1.02
CA LEU A 62 11.29 -12.30 0.29
C LEU A 62 11.87 -11.43 1.41
N ALA A 63 12.98 -10.74 1.17
CA ALA A 63 13.59 -9.84 2.14
C ALA A 63 12.59 -8.75 2.58
N ASN A 64 12.76 -8.24 3.81
CA ASN A 64 11.93 -7.16 4.38
C ASN A 64 10.43 -7.47 4.32
N ARG A 65 10.01 -8.67 4.67
CA ARG A 65 8.60 -9.13 4.58
C ARG A 65 8.08 -9.15 3.14
N ALA A 66 8.90 -9.63 2.23
CA ALA A 66 8.60 -9.74 0.81
C ALA A 66 8.29 -8.40 0.13
N GLU A 67 8.93 -7.31 0.56
CA GLU A 67 8.69 -5.96 0.03
C GLU A 67 8.86 -5.91 -1.49
N LEU A 68 9.93 -6.52 -2.03
CA LEU A 68 10.18 -6.54 -3.47
C LEU A 68 9.14 -7.38 -4.22
N LEU A 69 8.78 -8.56 -3.69
CA LEU A 69 7.74 -9.41 -4.27
C LEU A 69 6.40 -8.67 -4.37
N LEU A 70 6.01 -7.99 -3.29
CA LEU A 70 4.77 -7.22 -3.22
C LEU A 70 4.83 -5.97 -4.11
N ALA A 71 5.99 -5.34 -4.26
CA ALA A 71 6.18 -4.22 -5.18
C ALA A 71 6.02 -4.67 -6.65
N LEU A 72 6.65 -5.79 -7.04
CA LEU A 72 6.50 -6.37 -8.37
C LEU A 72 5.03 -6.73 -8.67
N GLU A 73 4.33 -7.32 -7.70
CA GLU A 73 2.91 -7.62 -7.80
C GLU A 73 2.11 -6.34 -8.07
N HIS A 74 2.31 -5.32 -7.24
CA HIS A 74 1.58 -4.05 -7.36
C HIS A 74 1.82 -3.36 -8.70
N VAL A 75 3.09 -3.23 -9.11
CA VAL A 75 3.43 -2.61 -10.40
C VAL A 75 2.87 -3.41 -11.59
N THR A 76 2.81 -4.75 -11.47
CA THR A 76 2.18 -5.60 -12.48
C THR A 76 0.68 -5.29 -12.61
N MET A 77 -0.04 -5.15 -11.50
CA MET A 77 -1.45 -4.78 -11.52
C MET A 77 -1.70 -3.40 -12.13
N GLU A 78 -0.85 -2.42 -11.79
CA GLU A 78 -0.90 -1.08 -12.38
C GLU A 78 -0.60 -1.10 -13.90
N MET A 79 0.39 -1.87 -14.33
CA MET A 79 0.71 -2.06 -15.76
C MET A 79 -0.46 -2.70 -16.51
N LEU A 80 -1.15 -3.65 -15.88
CA LEU A 80 -2.35 -4.27 -16.43
C LEU A 80 -3.56 -3.32 -16.41
N ARG A 81 -3.48 -2.19 -15.71
CA ARG A 81 -4.57 -1.22 -15.47
C ARG A 81 -5.78 -1.88 -14.79
N MET A 82 -5.50 -2.68 -13.76
CA MET A 82 -6.55 -3.35 -13.02
C MET A 82 -7.24 -2.37 -12.07
N PRO A 83 -8.58 -2.42 -11.96
CA PRO A 83 -9.29 -1.72 -10.89
C PRO A 83 -8.83 -2.19 -9.51
N SER A 84 -8.82 -1.29 -8.53
CA SER A 84 -8.32 -1.60 -7.17
C SER A 84 -9.09 -2.74 -6.50
N GLU A 85 -10.38 -2.90 -6.80
CA GLU A 85 -11.21 -4.00 -6.32
C GLU A 85 -10.77 -5.38 -6.83
N ASP A 86 -10.07 -5.42 -7.98
CA ASP A 86 -9.58 -6.65 -8.59
C ASP A 86 -8.13 -7.00 -8.18
N HIS A 87 -7.44 -6.16 -7.43
CA HIS A 87 -6.04 -6.40 -7.05
C HIS A 87 -5.85 -7.70 -6.24
N SER A 88 -6.93 -8.25 -5.64
CA SER A 88 -6.89 -9.56 -4.99
C SER A 88 -6.95 -10.74 -5.97
N ARG A 89 -7.26 -10.49 -7.25
CA ARG A 89 -7.40 -11.53 -8.28
C ARG A 89 -6.07 -12.01 -8.86
N ILE A 90 -4.99 -11.26 -8.66
CA ILE A 90 -3.62 -11.68 -8.99
C ILE A 90 -2.82 -11.78 -7.70
N SER A 91 -1.99 -12.82 -7.61
CA SER A 91 -1.13 -13.05 -6.47
C SER A 91 0.27 -13.48 -6.90
N PHE A 92 1.28 -12.90 -6.28
CA PHE A 92 2.67 -13.31 -6.43
C PHE A 92 3.09 -14.10 -5.20
N ASP A 93 3.77 -15.21 -5.39
CA ASP A 93 4.26 -16.06 -4.30
C ASP A 93 5.66 -16.60 -4.57
N ALA A 94 6.40 -16.86 -3.53
CA ALA A 94 7.71 -17.48 -3.57
C ALA A 94 7.90 -18.31 -2.29
N ASN A 95 8.33 -19.55 -2.42
CA ASN A 95 8.58 -20.48 -1.30
C ASN A 95 7.40 -20.58 -0.31
N ASP A 96 6.14 -20.56 -0.82
CA ASP A 96 4.91 -20.60 -0.02
C ASP A 96 4.83 -19.50 1.06
N TYR A 97 5.51 -18.36 0.81
CA TYR A 97 5.56 -17.22 1.73
C TYR A 97 4.17 -16.77 2.17
N ARG A 98 3.20 -16.74 1.24
CA ARG A 98 1.84 -16.29 1.57
C ARG A 98 1.14 -17.20 2.55
N LEU A 99 1.25 -18.50 2.34
CA LEU A 99 0.66 -19.49 3.25
C LEU A 99 1.26 -19.36 4.65
N LEU A 100 2.59 -19.34 4.74
CA LEU A 100 3.31 -19.18 5.99
C LEU A 100 2.95 -17.84 6.68
N ARG A 101 2.83 -16.78 5.91
CA ARG A 101 2.48 -15.46 6.44
C ARG A 101 1.04 -15.39 6.96
N ILE A 102 0.09 -16.04 6.30
CA ILE A 102 -1.31 -16.17 6.76
C ILE A 102 -1.33 -16.89 8.11
N GLU A 103 -0.63 -18.02 8.24
CA GLU A 103 -0.56 -18.79 9.49
C GLU A 103 0.11 -17.98 10.62
N GLU A 104 1.21 -17.29 10.34
CA GLU A 104 1.86 -16.39 11.31
C GLU A 104 0.90 -15.32 11.83
N LEU A 105 0.16 -14.66 10.91
CA LEU A 105 -0.80 -13.63 11.27
C LEU A 105 -1.98 -14.18 12.06
N ARG A 106 -2.47 -15.37 11.70
CA ARG A 106 -3.54 -16.06 12.44
C ARG A 106 -3.13 -16.33 13.87
N LEU A 107 -1.98 -16.97 14.08
CA LEU A 107 -1.43 -17.25 15.41
C LEU A 107 -1.15 -15.98 16.22
N SER A 108 -0.64 -14.93 15.54
CA SER A 108 -0.41 -13.64 16.16
C SER A 108 -1.73 -12.99 16.60
N ALA A 109 -2.79 -13.11 15.79
CA ALA A 109 -4.11 -12.60 16.15
C ALA A 109 -4.71 -13.33 17.35
N GLU A 110 -4.61 -14.64 17.42
CA GLU A 110 -5.06 -15.45 18.56
C GLU A 110 -4.30 -15.08 19.84
N THR A 111 -2.96 -14.98 19.76
CA THR A 111 -2.12 -14.58 20.90
C THR A 111 -2.47 -13.18 21.39
N ALA A 112 -2.68 -12.24 20.46
CA ALA A 112 -3.06 -10.87 20.78
C ALA A 112 -4.47 -10.82 21.40
N ALA A 113 -5.41 -11.63 20.88
CA ALA A 113 -6.76 -11.74 21.42
C ALA A 113 -6.75 -12.20 22.89
N GLU A 114 -6.01 -13.25 23.21
CA GLU A 114 -5.84 -13.73 24.58
C GLU A 114 -5.20 -12.66 25.49
N LYS A 115 -4.22 -11.92 24.99
CA LYS A 115 -3.62 -10.81 25.74
C LYS A 115 -4.64 -9.72 26.04
N VAL A 116 -5.45 -9.30 25.05
CA VAL A 116 -6.50 -8.29 25.24
C VAL A 116 -7.56 -8.76 26.23
N LYS A 117 -8.02 -10.01 26.13
CA LYS A 117 -8.98 -10.60 27.08
C LYS A 117 -8.45 -10.58 28.52
N ARG A 118 -7.18 -10.93 28.71
CA ARG A 118 -6.56 -10.99 30.03
C ARG A 118 -6.29 -9.63 30.65
N THR A 119 -5.85 -8.64 29.83
CA THR A 119 -5.39 -7.34 30.33
C THR A 119 -6.45 -6.27 30.29
N GLY A 120 -7.50 -6.45 29.48
CA GLY A 120 -8.47 -5.39 29.18
C GLY A 120 -7.91 -4.22 28.38
N GLN A 121 -6.65 -4.32 27.91
CA GLN A 121 -5.98 -3.24 27.18
C GLN A 121 -5.96 -3.53 25.68
N PRO A 122 -6.13 -2.50 24.82
CA PRO A 122 -6.06 -2.69 23.37
C PRO A 122 -4.67 -3.13 22.94
N PHE A 123 -4.62 -3.96 21.88
CA PHE A 123 -3.38 -4.42 21.27
C PHE A 123 -3.25 -3.85 19.86
N ARG A 124 -2.10 -3.24 19.55
CA ARG A 124 -1.78 -2.69 18.22
C ARG A 124 -0.79 -3.60 17.51
N PHE A 125 -1.13 -3.99 16.29
CA PHE A 125 -0.19 -4.64 15.39
C PHE A 125 0.74 -3.62 14.73
N ASN A 126 1.86 -4.11 14.17
CA ASN A 126 2.67 -3.32 13.27
C ASN A 126 1.88 -2.96 12.00
N PRO A 127 2.25 -1.87 11.30
CA PRO A 127 1.69 -1.56 9.99
C PRO A 127 1.82 -2.73 9.03
N MET A 128 0.77 -2.97 8.23
CA MET A 128 0.70 -4.08 7.29
C MET A 128 -0.25 -3.76 6.13
N ASN A 129 -0.14 -4.52 5.04
CA ASN A 129 -0.97 -4.32 3.85
C ASN A 129 -2.44 -4.71 4.08
N SER A 130 -3.32 -4.42 3.12
CA SER A 130 -4.76 -4.65 3.24
C SER A 130 -5.15 -6.13 3.34
N ARG A 131 -4.41 -7.01 2.65
CA ARG A 131 -4.64 -8.47 2.69
C ARG A 131 -4.29 -9.01 4.08
N GLU A 132 -3.12 -8.64 4.61
CA GLU A 132 -2.69 -9.05 5.95
C GLU A 132 -3.69 -8.58 7.04
N ARG A 133 -4.18 -7.32 6.93
CA ARG A 133 -5.19 -6.82 7.88
C ARG A 133 -6.48 -7.63 7.80
N ARG A 134 -6.89 -8.05 6.59
CA ARG A 134 -8.07 -8.91 6.39
C ARG A 134 -7.90 -10.26 7.10
N VAL A 135 -6.71 -10.89 7.04
CA VAL A 135 -6.43 -12.15 7.75
C VAL A 135 -6.70 -12.01 9.24
N ILE A 136 -6.20 -10.94 9.88
CA ILE A 136 -6.43 -10.70 11.31
C ILE A 136 -7.93 -10.48 11.60
N HIS A 137 -8.64 -9.69 10.80
CA HIS A 137 -10.07 -9.48 10.99
C HIS A 137 -10.86 -10.78 10.86
N LEU A 138 -10.51 -11.64 9.91
CA LEU A 138 -11.17 -12.92 9.72
C LEU A 138 -10.85 -13.92 10.84
N ALA A 139 -9.60 -13.97 11.31
CA ALA A 139 -9.20 -14.80 12.45
C ALA A 139 -9.98 -14.46 13.73
N LEU A 140 -10.37 -13.20 13.89
CA LEU A 140 -11.09 -12.72 15.06
C LEU A 140 -12.63 -12.69 14.89
N ARG A 141 -13.14 -13.11 13.74
CA ARG A 141 -14.59 -12.98 13.40
C ARG A 141 -15.51 -13.67 14.39
N GLY A 142 -15.06 -14.79 15.02
CA GLY A 142 -15.82 -15.54 16.02
C GLY A 142 -15.74 -14.99 17.45
N GLU A 143 -14.92 -13.99 17.70
CA GLU A 143 -14.66 -13.43 19.02
C GLU A 143 -15.67 -12.35 19.39
N THR A 144 -16.70 -12.73 20.16
CA THR A 144 -17.78 -11.81 20.56
C THR A 144 -17.36 -10.78 21.61
N THR A 145 -16.33 -11.08 22.40
CA THR A 145 -15.82 -10.22 23.48
C THR A 145 -14.78 -9.20 23.00
N LEU A 146 -14.40 -9.29 21.73
CA LEU A 146 -13.39 -8.45 21.10
C LEU A 146 -13.95 -7.80 19.84
N ARG A 147 -13.32 -6.72 19.43
CA ARG A 147 -13.50 -6.13 18.12
C ARG A 147 -12.14 -5.70 17.54
N SER A 148 -12.04 -5.69 16.24
CA SER A 148 -10.84 -5.31 15.53
C SER A 148 -11.12 -4.17 14.56
N GLU A 149 -10.24 -3.18 14.52
CA GLU A 149 -10.33 -2.02 13.63
C GLU A 149 -9.02 -1.79 12.89
N SER A 150 -9.11 -1.28 11.66
CA SER A 150 -7.94 -0.81 10.92
C SER A 150 -7.79 0.69 11.12
N LEU A 151 -6.72 1.12 11.80
CA LEU A 151 -6.39 2.52 12.09
C LEU A 151 -5.19 2.99 11.28
N GLY A 152 -5.15 4.30 11.00
CA GLY A 152 -4.08 4.95 10.24
C GLY A 152 -4.36 4.99 8.75
N SER A 153 -3.42 5.54 7.98
CA SER A 153 -3.53 5.73 6.54
C SER A 153 -2.25 5.30 5.81
N GLY A 154 -2.40 4.92 4.53
CA GLY A 154 -1.27 4.52 3.69
C GLY A 154 -0.40 3.42 4.31
N PRO A 155 0.93 3.55 4.23
CA PRO A 155 1.88 2.56 4.75
C PRO A 155 1.83 2.36 6.26
N GLN A 156 1.30 3.33 7.02
CA GLN A 156 1.20 3.28 8.48
C GLN A 156 -0.10 2.64 8.98
N ARG A 157 -0.94 2.11 8.07
CA ARG A 157 -2.21 1.51 8.44
C ARG A 157 -2.01 0.15 9.10
N GLN A 158 -2.62 -0.03 10.28
CA GLN A 158 -2.44 -1.18 11.17
C GLN A 158 -3.78 -1.69 11.70
N VAL A 159 -3.80 -2.90 12.26
CA VAL A 159 -4.95 -3.42 13.00
C VAL A 159 -4.78 -3.17 14.49
N VAL A 160 -5.87 -2.82 15.15
CA VAL A 160 -5.95 -2.75 16.60
C VAL A 160 -7.10 -3.63 17.08
N ILE A 161 -6.82 -4.45 18.10
CA ILE A 161 -7.82 -5.28 18.79
C ILE A 161 -8.22 -4.55 20.08
N TYR A 162 -9.50 -4.49 20.35
CA TYR A 162 -10.09 -3.88 21.53
C TYR A 162 -11.00 -4.87 22.28
N PRO A 163 -11.19 -4.71 23.58
CA PRO A 163 -12.37 -5.24 24.27
C PRO A 163 -13.63 -4.66 23.61
N ALA A 164 -14.69 -5.48 23.47
CA ALA A 164 -15.90 -5.09 22.72
C ALA A 164 -16.55 -3.78 23.22
N GLY A 165 -16.50 -3.50 24.53
CA GLY A 165 -17.10 -2.29 25.13
C GLY A 165 -16.18 -1.06 25.18
N MET A 166 -14.94 -1.15 24.69
CA MET A 166 -13.99 -0.04 24.75
C MET A 166 -14.18 0.90 23.56
N ALA A 167 -14.08 2.22 23.79
CA ALA A 167 -14.04 3.21 22.71
C ALA A 167 -12.80 3.05 21.84
N SER A 168 -12.89 3.39 20.55
CA SER A 168 -11.75 3.37 19.64
C SER A 168 -10.67 4.38 20.07
N LEU A 169 -9.42 4.00 19.88
CA LEU A 169 -8.33 4.94 20.07
C LEU A 169 -8.39 6.03 18.98
N PRO A 170 -7.94 7.27 19.29
CA PRO A 170 -7.86 8.32 18.29
C PRO A 170 -6.95 7.86 17.13
N GLU A 171 -7.33 8.25 15.91
CA GLU A 171 -6.46 8.02 14.76
C GLU A 171 -5.11 8.72 14.97
N PRO A 172 -4.00 8.06 14.64
CA PRO A 172 -2.70 8.73 14.64
C PRO A 172 -2.74 9.92 13.67
N PRO A 173 -2.00 11.00 13.96
CA PRO A 173 -1.89 12.14 13.04
C PRO A 173 -1.53 11.65 11.63
N ARG A 174 -2.13 12.24 10.61
CA ARG A 174 -1.78 11.95 9.22
C ARG A 174 -0.46 12.64 8.89
N ASP A 175 0.66 12.01 9.15
CA ASP A 175 2.00 12.58 8.92
C ASP A 175 2.38 12.72 7.43
N PHE A 176 1.47 12.37 6.51
CA PHE A 176 1.69 12.49 5.06
C PHE A 176 0.56 13.25 4.36
N ALA A 177 0.44 14.53 4.63
CA ALA A 177 0.01 15.43 3.56
C ALA A 177 1.29 15.80 2.77
N PRO A 178 1.42 15.42 1.49
CA PRO A 178 2.48 15.99 0.68
C PRO A 178 2.33 17.52 0.77
N PRO A 179 3.43 18.28 0.87
CA PRO A 179 3.34 19.73 0.92
C PRO A 179 2.48 20.16 -0.27
N ARG A 180 1.38 20.84 0.00
CA ARG A 180 0.57 21.44 -1.06
C ARG A 180 1.55 22.30 -1.85
N ARG A 181 1.88 21.89 -3.08
CA ARG A 181 2.57 22.74 -4.03
C ARG A 181 1.76 24.03 -4.05
N GLY A 182 2.29 25.06 -3.41
CA GLY A 182 1.74 26.39 -3.46
C GLY A 182 1.59 26.72 -4.93
N GLY A 183 0.34 26.84 -5.37
CA GLY A 183 0.03 27.35 -6.68
C GLY A 183 0.63 28.74 -6.74
N GLY A 184 1.73 28.89 -7.45
CA GLY A 184 2.28 30.18 -7.83
C GLY A 184 1.21 30.90 -8.63
N GLY A 185 0.50 31.82 -7.99
CA GLY A 185 -0.39 32.76 -8.65
C GLY A 185 0.43 33.56 -9.63
N GLY A 186 0.26 33.27 -10.93
CA GLY A 186 0.72 34.12 -12.01
C GLY A 186 0.04 35.48 -11.92
N GLY A 187 0.76 36.50 -11.46
CA GLY A 187 0.36 37.87 -11.59
C GLY A 187 0.35 38.23 -13.06
N GLY A 188 -0.84 38.33 -13.64
CA GLY A 188 -1.08 38.91 -14.95
C GLY A 188 -0.69 40.38 -14.95
N GLY A 189 0.14 40.74 -15.93
CA GLY A 189 0.45 42.12 -16.20
C GLY A 189 -0.77 42.91 -16.65
N ASP A 190 -0.88 44.10 -16.17
CA ASP A 190 -1.71 45.09 -16.84
C ASP A 190 -0.83 46.31 -17.20
N ARG A 191 -0.78 46.52 -18.50
CA ARG A 191 -0.28 47.71 -19.12
C ARG A 191 -1.42 48.73 -19.09
N ASP A 192 -1.19 49.97 -18.71
CA ASP A 192 -1.47 51.09 -19.59
C ASP A 192 -1.46 52.45 -18.86
N ARG A 193 -0.74 53.31 -19.52
CA ARG A 193 -1.03 54.71 -19.88
C ARG A 193 -0.82 55.83 -18.86
N ARG A 194 0.16 56.59 -19.32
CA ARG A 194 0.12 58.03 -19.64
C ARG A 194 -0.19 59.05 -18.56
N GLY A 195 0.72 59.95 -18.51
CA GLY A 195 0.35 61.37 -18.46
C GLY A 195 1.03 62.18 -17.37
N GLY A 196 1.98 62.95 -17.81
CA GLY A 196 1.89 64.38 -17.72
C GLY A 196 2.60 65.03 -16.55
N GLY A 197 3.72 65.62 -16.84
CA GLY A 197 3.90 67.02 -16.72
C GLY A 197 4.26 67.61 -15.34
N GLY A 198 5.40 68.28 -15.29
CA GLY A 198 5.53 69.37 -14.37
C GLY A 198 6.87 69.46 -13.62
N ARG A 199 7.87 69.99 -14.30
CA ARG A 199 8.78 71.06 -13.90
C ARG A 199 9.14 71.19 -12.44
N GLY A 200 10.45 71.18 -12.23
CA GLY A 200 11.29 71.52 -11.09
C GLY A 200 11.04 72.98 -10.56
N PRO A 201 11.96 73.64 -9.90
CA PRO A 201 13.36 73.33 -9.61
C PRO A 201 13.78 73.79 -8.19
N ASN A 202 15.09 73.60 -7.90
CA ASN A 202 15.91 74.36 -6.92
C ASN A 202 15.64 74.07 -5.39
N ALA A 203 16.59 74.02 -4.52
CA ALA A 203 17.88 74.59 -4.37
C ALA A 203 18.59 73.98 -3.15
N ARG A 204 19.89 73.87 -3.26
CA ARG A 204 20.90 74.29 -2.26
C ARG A 204 20.64 73.89 -0.78
N SER A 205 21.53 73.33 -0.15
CA SER A 205 22.79 73.83 0.38
C SER A 205 23.12 73.15 1.67
N ALA A 206 24.31 72.75 1.79
CA ALA A 206 25.33 73.02 2.73
C ALA A 206 25.38 72.21 4.04
N ARG A 207 26.44 71.43 4.11
CA ARG A 207 27.63 71.58 4.97
C ARG A 207 27.50 71.23 6.44
N ARG A 208 28.53 70.45 6.76
CA ARG A 208 29.32 70.42 8.03
C ARG A 208 28.66 69.63 9.17
N THR A 209 29.37 68.80 9.77
CA THR A 209 30.80 68.60 10.18
C THR A 209 31.06 67.10 10.26
#